data_5a9b841b6ac3747e44db06872b16d39e
#
_entry.id   5a9b841b6ac3747e44db06872b16d39e
#
_cell.length_a   1.000
_cell.length_b   1.000
_cell.length_c   1.000
_cell.angle_alpha   90.00
_cell.angle_beta   90.00
_cell.angle_gamma   90.00
#
_symmetry.space_group_name_H-M   'P 1'
#
loop_
_entity.id
_entity.type
_entity.pdbx_description
1 polymer ?
#
loop_
_entity_poly.entity_id
_entity_poly.type
_entity_poly.pdbx_seq_one_letter_code
_entity_poly.pdbx_strand_id
1 'polypeptide(L)'
;MTPITPEVDLFSLVFLLGAAQGMFLVLSLLTVKKGAHHANRFLALFTLTFSVTLIDVFLDYTHYYAQIPWFIGVIWTTNYLYGPLLLLYTYALVKKNRAPSALKTLLHFVPFALAWIIILPVFTLPGEIKTELLFGDGEQLLEASTDPIKLQILLAASAVAFLSITTIVHIGVYLFIILKNLRAHSRCLKDEFSYTDHINLNWLRNIAIATISLWVIFSFSELFAGYFQIEELSYYGLHVLIAVMVYTMSYLGLRQPEIFTQAIAANPGNRETSFSLSDAATQKEKYEKSSLDSEQAALLAAQLQDKMQQGCLYLDSQLSLPRLASTMETTPHYLSQAINGKLGKNFFDFVNEYRIEEAKRRIGQADKGRLNVFAIALDSGFSSKSAFYTAFKRYTGMTPSEYKHNITAESQP
;
A
#
# COMPACT_ATOMS: atom_id res chain seq x y z
N MET A 1 -34.70 13.76 31.87
CA MET A 1 -33.97 13.80 30.58
C MET A 1 -34.97 13.83 29.45
N THR A 2 -34.87 14.81 28.56
CA THR A 2 -35.56 14.76 27.28
C THR A 2 -35.03 13.58 26.49
N PRO A 3 -35.87 12.73 25.87
CA PRO A 3 -35.39 11.60 25.07
C PRO A 3 -34.54 12.13 23.92
N ILE A 4 -33.31 11.65 23.82
CA ILE A 4 -32.41 11.95 22.70
C ILE A 4 -33.00 11.26 21.46
N THR A 5 -33.45 12.04 20.49
CA THR A 5 -34.00 11.53 19.22
C THR A 5 -32.93 11.51 18.18
N PRO A 6 -32.71 10.38 17.50
CA PRO A 6 -31.76 10.33 16.41
C PRO A 6 -32.14 11.25 15.25
N GLU A 7 -31.16 11.97 14.71
CA GLU A 7 -31.35 12.86 13.56
C GLU A 7 -30.43 12.42 12.40
N VAL A 8 -31.05 12.13 11.25
CA VAL A 8 -30.31 11.75 10.04
C VAL A 8 -30.43 12.89 9.03
N ASP A 9 -29.27 13.39 8.62
CA ASP A 9 -29.14 14.44 7.61
C ASP A 9 -28.36 13.98 6.39
N LEU A 10 -28.18 14.87 5.41
CA LEU A 10 -27.43 14.55 4.18
C LEU A 10 -25.94 14.26 4.47
N PHE A 11 -25.37 14.87 5.49
CA PHE A 11 -23.96 14.69 5.85
C PHE A 11 -23.71 13.31 6.47
N SER A 12 -24.59 12.87 7.37
CA SER A 12 -24.51 11.54 7.99
C SER A 12 -24.62 10.40 6.98
N LEU A 13 -25.33 10.62 5.86
CA LEU A 13 -25.42 9.63 4.78
C LEU A 13 -24.07 9.35 4.12
N VAL A 14 -23.09 10.27 4.17
CA VAL A 14 -21.73 10.02 3.65
C VAL A 14 -21.07 8.85 4.39
N PHE A 15 -21.22 8.79 5.70
CA PHE A 15 -20.67 7.71 6.52
C PHE A 15 -21.38 6.38 6.23
N LEU A 16 -22.70 6.41 6.17
CA LEU A 16 -23.49 5.21 5.87
C LEU A 16 -23.23 4.65 4.48
N LEU A 17 -23.15 5.51 3.46
CA LEU A 17 -22.81 5.10 2.09
C LEU A 17 -21.36 4.60 2.00
N GLY A 18 -20.42 5.22 2.70
CA GLY A 18 -19.04 4.76 2.79
C GLY A 18 -18.95 3.36 3.42
N ALA A 19 -19.69 3.13 4.51
CA ALA A 19 -19.77 1.82 5.16
C ALA A 19 -20.38 0.77 4.23
N ALA A 20 -21.49 1.07 3.56
CA ALA A 20 -22.15 0.19 2.61
C ALA A 20 -21.23 -0.16 1.42
N GLN A 21 -20.50 0.82 0.88
CA GLN A 21 -19.51 0.58 -0.17
C GLN A 21 -18.39 -0.34 0.30
N GLY A 22 -17.89 -0.15 1.53
CA GLY A 22 -16.89 -1.03 2.12
C GLY A 22 -17.40 -2.47 2.26
N MET A 23 -18.65 -2.66 2.73
CA MET A 23 -19.28 -3.97 2.83
C MET A 23 -19.45 -4.63 1.45
N PHE A 24 -19.83 -3.86 0.43
CA PHE A 24 -19.88 -4.35 -0.96
C PHE A 24 -18.51 -4.83 -1.45
N LEU A 25 -17.44 -4.08 -1.15
CA LEU A 25 -16.08 -4.50 -1.49
C LEU A 25 -15.68 -5.78 -0.74
N VAL A 26 -16.03 -5.92 0.54
CA VAL A 26 -15.80 -7.14 1.31
C VAL A 26 -16.44 -8.34 0.62
N LEU A 27 -17.72 -8.26 0.26
CA LEU A 27 -18.43 -9.33 -0.44
C LEU A 27 -17.79 -9.63 -1.79
N SER A 28 -17.42 -8.60 -2.56
CA SER A 28 -16.75 -8.75 -3.85
C SER A 28 -15.41 -9.49 -3.71
N LEU A 29 -14.57 -9.11 -2.75
CA LEU A 29 -13.26 -9.73 -2.52
C LEU A 29 -13.36 -11.19 -2.06
N LEU A 30 -14.40 -11.55 -1.32
CA LEU A 30 -14.61 -12.92 -0.82
C LEU A 30 -15.25 -13.83 -1.88
N THR A 31 -16.00 -13.28 -2.83
CA THR A 31 -16.73 -14.05 -3.86
C THR A 31 -15.95 -14.22 -5.16
N VAL A 32 -14.97 -13.34 -5.45
CA VAL A 32 -14.15 -13.43 -6.67
C VAL A 32 -13.30 -14.70 -6.66
N LYS A 33 -13.55 -15.59 -7.62
CA LYS A 33 -12.84 -16.88 -7.76
C LYS A 33 -11.45 -16.78 -8.39
N LYS A 34 -11.09 -15.63 -8.99
CA LYS A 34 -9.78 -15.40 -9.66
C LYS A 34 -8.91 -14.50 -8.80
N GLY A 35 -7.63 -14.85 -8.64
CA GLY A 35 -6.64 -14.03 -7.94
C GLY A 35 -6.09 -14.67 -6.65
N ALA A 36 -5.38 -13.87 -5.86
CA ALA A 36 -4.72 -14.31 -4.63
C ALA A 36 -5.73 -14.42 -3.46
N HIS A 37 -6.48 -15.52 -3.38
CA HIS A 37 -7.52 -15.72 -2.37
C HIS A 37 -7.09 -15.41 -0.92
N HIS A 38 -5.86 -15.76 -0.54
CA HIS A 38 -5.35 -15.43 0.80
C HIS A 38 -5.17 -13.93 1.01
N ALA A 39 -4.63 -13.21 0.02
CA ALA A 39 -4.49 -11.77 0.10
C ALA A 39 -5.86 -11.07 0.16
N ASN A 40 -6.81 -11.47 -0.68
CA ASN A 40 -8.15 -10.89 -0.72
C ASN A 40 -8.87 -11.00 0.62
N ARG A 41 -8.68 -12.08 1.39
CA ARG A 41 -9.25 -12.22 2.74
C ARG A 41 -8.73 -11.15 3.70
N PHE A 42 -7.41 -10.88 3.69
CA PHE A 42 -6.84 -9.84 4.55
C PHE A 42 -7.30 -8.45 4.13
N LEU A 43 -7.39 -8.18 2.82
CA LEU A 43 -7.92 -6.92 2.32
C LEU A 43 -9.41 -6.75 2.66
N ALA A 44 -10.20 -7.81 2.56
CA ALA A 44 -11.60 -7.80 2.96
C ALA A 44 -11.77 -7.48 4.44
N LEU A 45 -11.01 -8.14 5.32
CA LEU A 45 -11.02 -7.85 6.76
C LEU A 45 -10.54 -6.41 7.05
N PHE A 46 -9.51 -5.93 6.36
CA PHE A 46 -9.03 -4.56 6.49
C PHE A 46 -10.10 -3.53 6.08
N THR A 47 -10.80 -3.78 4.97
CA THR A 47 -11.92 -2.93 4.54
C THR A 47 -13.09 -2.99 5.51
N LEU A 48 -13.36 -4.17 6.08
CA LEU A 48 -14.42 -4.35 7.07
C LEU A 48 -14.19 -3.49 8.31
N THR A 49 -12.93 -3.35 8.78
CA THR A 49 -12.63 -2.48 9.92
C THR A 49 -12.98 -1.02 9.62
N PHE A 50 -12.71 -0.51 8.41
CA PHE A 50 -13.14 0.83 8.03
C PHE A 50 -14.67 0.97 7.93
N SER A 51 -15.36 -0.05 7.45
CA SER A 51 -16.83 -0.03 7.43
C SER A 51 -17.41 0.04 8.84
N VAL A 52 -16.83 -0.70 9.79
CA VAL A 52 -17.21 -0.63 11.21
C VAL A 52 -16.95 0.76 11.79
N THR A 53 -15.79 1.37 11.46
CA THR A 53 -15.47 2.76 11.87
C THR A 53 -16.49 3.76 11.34
N LEU A 54 -16.89 3.64 10.07
CA LEU A 54 -17.88 4.56 9.48
C LEU A 54 -19.28 4.35 10.06
N ILE A 55 -19.64 3.11 10.44
CA ILE A 55 -20.88 2.84 11.18
C ILE A 55 -20.81 3.47 12.56
N ASP A 56 -19.69 3.31 13.28
CA ASP A 56 -19.47 3.90 14.60
C ASP A 56 -19.71 5.43 14.57
N VAL A 57 -19.08 6.11 13.62
CA VAL A 57 -19.21 7.56 13.44
C VAL A 57 -20.64 7.97 13.02
N PHE A 58 -21.31 7.17 12.20
CA PHE A 58 -22.71 7.41 11.86
C PHE A 58 -23.60 7.33 13.10
N LEU A 59 -23.39 6.34 13.96
CA LEU A 59 -24.16 6.16 15.19
C LEU A 59 -23.91 7.29 16.21
N ASP A 60 -22.67 7.78 16.27
CA ASP A 60 -22.27 8.91 17.10
C ASP A 60 -22.90 10.21 16.61
N TYR A 61 -22.67 10.57 15.34
CA TYR A 61 -23.15 11.80 14.73
C TYR A 61 -24.68 11.94 14.75
N THR A 62 -25.38 10.82 14.52
CA THR A 62 -26.85 10.80 14.48
C THR A 62 -27.50 10.56 15.84
N HIS A 63 -26.73 10.48 16.92
CA HIS A 63 -27.18 10.16 18.28
C HIS A 63 -27.87 8.79 18.41
N TYR A 64 -27.75 7.88 17.42
CA TYR A 64 -28.28 6.52 17.52
C TYR A 64 -27.65 5.71 18.65
N TYR A 65 -26.48 6.09 19.17
CA TYR A 65 -25.89 5.47 20.35
C TYR A 65 -26.79 5.51 21.59
N ALA A 66 -27.68 6.48 21.71
CA ALA A 66 -28.68 6.51 22.78
C ALA A 66 -29.61 5.27 22.77
N GLN A 67 -29.81 4.64 21.60
CA GLN A 67 -30.65 3.45 21.47
C GLN A 67 -29.86 2.13 21.53
N ILE A 68 -28.56 2.16 21.22
CA ILE A 68 -27.70 0.98 21.19
C ILE A 68 -26.38 1.19 21.97
N PRO A 69 -26.45 1.55 23.26
CA PRO A 69 -25.27 1.95 24.06
C PRO A 69 -24.26 0.80 24.28
N TRP A 70 -24.67 -0.42 24.00
CA TRP A 70 -23.77 -1.60 24.08
C TRP A 70 -22.70 -1.61 22.96
N PHE A 71 -22.88 -0.87 21.88
CA PHE A 71 -21.91 -0.77 20.79
C PHE A 71 -20.79 0.26 21.08
N ILE A 72 -21.02 1.18 22.02
CA ILE A 72 -20.02 2.17 22.45
C ILE A 72 -18.80 1.45 23.00
N GLY A 73 -17.64 1.75 22.45
CA GLY A 73 -16.36 1.15 22.85
C GLY A 73 -15.73 0.21 21.83
N VAL A 74 -16.49 -0.26 20.86
CA VAL A 74 -15.99 -1.21 19.85
C VAL A 74 -14.87 -0.61 19.00
N ILE A 75 -14.96 0.68 18.65
CA ILE A 75 -13.99 1.36 17.78
C ILE A 75 -12.58 1.33 18.35
N TRP A 76 -12.41 1.57 19.67
CA TRP A 76 -11.08 1.61 20.29
C TRP A 76 -10.36 0.27 20.22
N THR A 77 -11.09 -0.85 20.13
CA THR A 77 -10.49 -2.17 19.96
C THR A 77 -10.19 -2.47 18.50
N THR A 78 -11.12 -2.16 17.58
CA THR A 78 -10.98 -2.45 16.15
C THR A 78 -9.82 -1.70 15.51
N ASN A 79 -9.41 -0.55 16.04
CA ASN A 79 -8.25 0.20 15.60
C ASN A 79 -6.95 -0.61 15.63
N TYR A 80 -6.82 -1.59 16.52
CA TYR A 80 -5.67 -2.50 16.58
C TYR A 80 -5.62 -3.53 15.45
N LEU A 81 -6.64 -3.63 14.61
CA LEU A 81 -6.66 -4.51 13.44
C LEU A 81 -6.04 -3.88 12.20
N TYR A 82 -6.00 -2.53 12.08
CA TYR A 82 -5.52 -1.86 10.86
C TYR A 82 -4.10 -2.26 10.48
N GLY A 83 -3.16 -2.16 11.42
CA GLY A 83 -1.76 -2.49 11.19
C GLY A 83 -1.53 -3.96 10.81
N PRO A 84 -1.96 -4.91 11.65
CA PRO A 84 -1.82 -6.35 11.37
C PRO A 84 -2.42 -6.78 10.03
N LEU A 85 -3.65 -6.38 9.72
CA LEU A 85 -4.34 -6.80 8.50
C LEU A 85 -3.65 -6.28 7.25
N LEU A 86 -3.21 -5.01 7.24
CA LEU A 86 -2.48 -4.42 6.13
C LEU A 86 -1.09 -5.06 5.96
N LEU A 87 -0.41 -5.41 7.07
CA LEU A 87 0.87 -6.13 7.02
C LEU A 87 0.70 -7.54 6.46
N LEU A 88 -0.31 -8.29 6.92
CA LEU A 88 -0.58 -9.65 6.43
C LEU A 88 -0.98 -9.63 4.95
N TYR A 89 -1.76 -8.63 4.53
CA TYR A 89 -2.05 -8.39 3.12
C TYR A 89 -0.77 -8.15 2.32
N THR A 90 0.11 -7.27 2.81
CA THR A 90 1.41 -7.00 2.18
C THR A 90 2.25 -8.27 2.06
N TYR A 91 2.32 -9.09 3.12
CA TYR A 91 3.04 -10.35 3.08
C TYR A 91 2.45 -11.35 2.09
N ALA A 92 1.13 -11.44 1.99
CA ALA A 92 0.46 -12.31 1.04
C ALA A 92 0.78 -11.95 -0.42
N LEU A 93 0.97 -10.64 -0.70
CA LEU A 93 1.34 -10.17 -2.04
C LEU A 93 2.84 -10.34 -2.34
N VAL A 94 3.71 -10.01 -1.37
CA VAL A 94 5.16 -9.97 -1.57
C VAL A 94 5.78 -11.36 -1.47
N LYS A 95 5.27 -12.22 -0.57
CA LYS A 95 5.83 -13.56 -0.28
C LYS A 95 4.92 -14.67 -0.80
N LYS A 96 4.80 -14.76 -2.12
CA LYS A 96 3.86 -15.62 -2.84
C LYS A 96 3.80 -17.10 -2.39
N ASN A 97 4.87 -17.64 -1.78
CA ASN A 97 4.99 -19.06 -1.41
C ASN A 97 5.25 -19.34 0.08
N ARG A 98 5.30 -18.32 0.94
CA ARG A 98 5.52 -18.52 2.39
C ARG A 98 4.54 -17.67 3.18
N ALA A 99 3.33 -18.20 3.37
CA ALA A 99 2.46 -17.67 4.42
C ALA A 99 3.24 -17.73 5.75
N PRO A 100 3.21 -16.68 6.58
CA PRO A 100 3.74 -16.76 7.94
C PRO A 100 3.08 -17.94 8.66
N SER A 101 3.81 -18.61 9.57
CA SER A 101 3.20 -19.69 10.35
C SER A 101 1.96 -19.20 11.08
N ALA A 102 0.98 -20.07 11.29
CA ALA A 102 -0.26 -19.72 11.97
C ALA A 102 -0.01 -19.02 13.32
N LEU A 103 0.98 -19.50 14.09
CA LEU A 103 1.37 -18.87 15.36
C LEU A 103 1.88 -17.44 15.18
N LYS A 104 2.75 -17.17 14.19
CA LYS A 104 3.24 -15.81 13.91
C LYS A 104 2.11 -14.89 13.45
N THR A 105 1.17 -15.40 12.67
CA THR A 105 -0.02 -14.66 12.27
C THR A 105 -0.88 -14.31 13.49
N LEU A 106 -1.11 -15.27 14.39
CA LEU A 106 -1.93 -15.07 15.59
C LEU A 106 -1.31 -14.04 16.54
N LEU A 107 0.01 -14.03 16.69
CA LEU A 107 0.71 -13.06 17.56
C LEU A 107 0.45 -11.60 17.15
N HIS A 108 0.18 -11.33 15.88
CA HIS A 108 -0.18 -9.97 15.43
C HIS A 108 -1.54 -9.50 15.97
N PHE A 109 -2.42 -10.41 16.40
CA PHE A 109 -3.74 -10.09 16.94
C PHE A 109 -3.78 -10.05 18.48
N VAL A 110 -2.65 -10.33 19.16
CA VAL A 110 -2.56 -10.21 20.62
C VAL A 110 -2.89 -8.80 21.12
N PRO A 111 -2.39 -7.69 20.51
CA PRO A 111 -2.76 -6.34 20.94
C PRO A 111 -4.28 -6.08 20.84
N PHE A 112 -4.94 -6.60 19.82
CA PHE A 112 -6.40 -6.52 19.66
C PHE A 112 -7.13 -7.27 20.82
N ALA A 113 -6.69 -8.48 21.15
CA ALA A 113 -7.26 -9.25 22.27
C ALA A 113 -7.04 -8.55 23.62
N LEU A 114 -5.87 -7.95 23.82
CA LEU A 114 -5.59 -7.16 25.03
C LEU A 114 -6.44 -5.89 25.08
N ALA A 115 -6.69 -5.22 23.97
CA ALA A 115 -7.55 -4.05 23.91
C ALA A 115 -8.97 -4.37 24.39
N TRP A 116 -9.51 -5.54 24.08
CA TRP A 116 -10.81 -6.00 24.59
C TRP A 116 -10.83 -6.18 26.12
N ILE A 117 -9.73 -6.60 26.72
CA ILE A 117 -9.60 -6.71 28.18
C ILE A 117 -9.51 -5.32 28.82
N ILE A 118 -8.72 -4.42 28.23
CA ILE A 118 -8.49 -3.08 28.75
C ILE A 118 -9.77 -2.23 28.69
N ILE A 119 -10.59 -2.38 27.63
CA ILE A 119 -11.82 -1.60 27.45
C ILE A 119 -13.02 -2.11 28.27
N LEU A 120 -12.88 -3.24 28.97
CA LEU A 120 -13.97 -3.81 29.80
C LEU A 120 -14.66 -2.78 30.72
N PRO A 121 -13.98 -1.82 31.38
CA PRO A 121 -14.65 -0.81 32.19
C PRO A 121 -15.71 -0.02 31.41
N VAL A 122 -15.49 0.27 30.12
CA VAL A 122 -16.48 0.94 29.26
C VAL A 122 -17.69 0.04 29.05
N PHE A 123 -17.49 -1.25 28.73
CA PHE A 123 -18.60 -2.17 28.46
C PHE A 123 -19.47 -2.46 29.68
N THR A 124 -18.89 -2.41 30.88
CA THR A 124 -19.61 -2.66 32.15
C THR A 124 -20.35 -1.44 32.67
N LEU A 125 -20.12 -0.24 32.13
CA LEU A 125 -20.92 0.95 32.46
C LEU A 125 -22.38 0.77 32.01
N PRO A 126 -23.36 1.22 32.82
CA PRO A 126 -24.77 1.29 32.42
C PRO A 126 -24.96 2.13 31.14
N GLY A 127 -25.91 1.72 30.28
CA GLY A 127 -26.16 2.41 29.02
C GLY A 127 -26.52 3.89 29.19
N GLU A 128 -27.32 4.21 30.21
CA GLU A 128 -27.69 5.60 30.55
C GLU A 128 -26.46 6.46 30.87
N ILE A 129 -25.51 5.92 31.62
CA ILE A 129 -24.27 6.62 31.95
C ILE A 129 -23.39 6.83 30.73
N LYS A 130 -23.30 5.83 29.83
CA LYS A 130 -22.55 5.96 28.57
C LYS A 130 -23.13 7.06 27.68
N THR A 131 -24.45 7.11 27.54
CA THR A 131 -25.12 8.12 26.71
C THR A 131 -25.00 9.51 27.30
N GLU A 132 -25.07 9.63 28.64
CA GLU A 132 -24.86 10.91 29.31
C GLU A 132 -23.41 11.42 29.18
N LEU A 133 -22.43 10.51 29.24
CA LEU A 133 -21.02 10.86 29.01
C LEU A 133 -20.74 11.33 27.57
N LEU A 134 -21.49 10.84 26.58
CA LEU A 134 -21.30 11.22 25.18
C LEU A 134 -22.08 12.47 24.78
N PHE A 135 -23.30 12.63 25.27
CA PHE A 135 -24.24 13.64 24.78
C PHE A 135 -24.73 14.62 25.86
N GLY A 136 -24.36 14.40 27.10
CA GLY A 136 -24.78 15.20 28.27
C GLY A 136 -23.64 15.98 28.89
N ASP A 137 -23.86 16.40 30.14
CA ASP A 137 -22.85 17.09 30.96
C ASP A 137 -22.07 16.06 31.81
N GLY A 138 -20.89 15.68 31.33
CA GLY A 138 -20.04 14.69 32.00
C GLY A 138 -19.54 15.16 33.37
N GLU A 139 -19.34 16.46 33.61
CA GLU A 139 -18.92 16.99 34.92
C GLU A 139 -20.06 16.86 35.93
N GLN A 140 -21.25 17.30 35.55
CA GLN A 140 -22.43 17.18 36.40
C GLN A 140 -22.76 15.70 36.71
N LEU A 141 -22.65 14.83 35.71
CA LEU A 141 -22.82 13.39 35.91
C LEU A 141 -21.81 12.83 36.89
N LEU A 142 -20.53 13.23 36.80
CA LEU A 142 -19.49 12.76 37.71
C LEU A 142 -19.77 13.23 39.15
N GLU A 143 -20.18 14.47 39.33
CA GLU A 143 -20.54 15.02 40.65
C GLU A 143 -21.72 14.29 41.30
N ALA A 144 -22.76 14.01 40.50
CA ALA A 144 -24.00 13.36 40.99
C ALA A 144 -23.86 11.84 41.19
N SER A 145 -22.79 11.22 40.65
CA SER A 145 -22.57 9.77 40.74
C SER A 145 -22.13 9.32 42.11
N THR A 146 -22.44 8.05 42.46
CA THR A 146 -21.90 7.40 43.64
C THR A 146 -20.43 7.03 43.48
N ASP A 147 -19.67 6.88 44.56
CA ASP A 147 -18.23 6.58 44.54
C ASP A 147 -17.85 5.35 43.68
N PRO A 148 -18.59 4.22 43.72
CA PRO A 148 -18.30 3.09 42.82
C PRO A 148 -18.45 3.42 41.33
N ILE A 149 -19.48 4.21 40.96
CA ILE A 149 -19.72 4.64 39.59
C ILE A 149 -18.67 5.66 39.14
N LYS A 150 -18.28 6.60 40.00
CA LYS A 150 -17.18 7.54 39.75
C LYS A 150 -15.89 6.79 39.42
N LEU A 151 -15.53 5.80 40.23
CA LEU A 151 -14.35 4.97 39.98
C LEU A 151 -14.45 4.26 38.62
N GLN A 152 -15.61 3.71 38.29
CA GLN A 152 -15.82 3.01 37.03
C GLN A 152 -15.71 3.95 35.83
N ILE A 153 -16.26 5.17 35.91
CA ILE A 153 -16.12 6.21 34.89
C ILE A 153 -14.64 6.58 34.69
N LEU A 154 -13.90 6.79 35.79
CA LEU A 154 -12.46 7.12 35.73
C LEU A 154 -11.63 5.97 35.09
N LEU A 155 -11.95 4.72 35.41
CA LEU A 155 -11.30 3.55 34.82
C LEU A 155 -11.63 3.47 33.33
N ALA A 156 -12.86 3.72 32.91
CA ALA A 156 -13.27 3.73 31.53
C ALA A 156 -12.54 4.84 30.75
N ALA A 157 -12.51 6.06 31.26
CA ALA A 157 -11.79 7.18 30.64
C ALA A 157 -10.28 6.88 30.53
N SER A 158 -9.68 6.33 31.58
CA SER A 158 -8.26 5.93 31.57
C SER A 158 -7.97 4.84 30.53
N ALA A 159 -8.87 3.85 30.38
CA ALA A 159 -8.75 2.79 29.39
C ALA A 159 -8.82 3.35 27.96
N VAL A 160 -9.78 4.25 27.69
CA VAL A 160 -9.92 4.93 26.40
C VAL A 160 -8.66 5.74 26.08
N ALA A 161 -8.19 6.58 26.99
CA ALA A 161 -6.98 7.39 26.81
C ALA A 161 -5.75 6.51 26.56
N PHE A 162 -5.58 5.43 27.32
CA PHE A 162 -4.47 4.48 27.12
C PHE A 162 -4.53 3.80 25.74
N LEU A 163 -5.71 3.32 25.33
CA LEU A 163 -5.90 2.68 24.03
C LEU A 163 -5.68 3.68 22.89
N SER A 164 -6.14 4.92 23.00
CA SER A 164 -5.93 5.97 22.00
C SER A 164 -4.45 6.24 21.77
N ILE A 165 -3.69 6.45 22.83
CA ILE A 165 -2.24 6.72 22.76
C ILE A 165 -1.49 5.51 22.20
N THR A 166 -1.76 4.31 22.70
CA THR A 166 -1.04 3.09 22.28
C THR A 166 -1.39 2.67 20.86
N THR A 167 -2.60 2.96 20.37
CA THR A 167 -3.00 2.75 18.98
C THR A 167 -2.13 3.55 18.00
N ILE A 168 -1.79 4.80 18.32
CA ILE A 168 -0.93 5.64 17.49
C ILE A 168 0.44 4.97 17.30
N VAL A 169 1.06 4.54 18.39
CA VAL A 169 2.36 3.85 18.34
C VAL A 169 2.25 2.52 17.59
N HIS A 170 1.20 1.74 17.88
CA HIS A 170 0.96 0.44 17.26
C HIS A 170 0.85 0.57 15.73
N ILE A 171 0.00 1.45 15.23
CA ILE A 171 -0.17 1.67 13.79
C ILE A 171 1.12 2.18 13.16
N GLY A 172 1.82 3.13 13.81
CA GLY A 172 3.10 3.66 13.32
C GLY A 172 4.14 2.57 13.10
N VAL A 173 4.28 1.63 14.04
CA VAL A 173 5.20 0.49 13.92
C VAL A 173 4.85 -0.39 12.72
N TYR A 174 3.57 -0.74 12.57
CA TYR A 174 3.14 -1.58 11.42
C TYR A 174 3.36 -0.88 10.08
N LEU A 175 3.02 0.39 9.97
CA LEU A 175 3.20 1.15 8.75
C LEU A 175 4.68 1.31 8.38
N PHE A 176 5.56 1.51 9.36
CA PHE A 176 7.00 1.50 9.14
C PHE A 176 7.48 0.15 8.55
N ILE A 177 7.04 -0.97 9.13
CA ILE A 177 7.38 -2.32 8.66
C ILE A 177 6.85 -2.53 7.24
N ILE A 178 5.61 -2.13 6.94
CA ILE A 178 4.98 -2.24 5.62
C ILE A 178 5.77 -1.46 4.58
N LEU A 179 6.09 -0.19 4.83
CA LEU A 179 6.85 0.63 3.90
C LEU A 179 8.26 0.10 3.67
N LYS A 180 8.93 -0.42 4.71
CA LYS A 180 10.23 -1.08 4.58
C LYS A 180 10.14 -2.29 3.65
N ASN A 181 9.13 -3.15 3.83
CA ASN A 181 8.93 -4.34 2.99
C ASN A 181 8.58 -3.97 1.53
N LEU A 182 7.73 -2.96 1.31
CA LEU A 182 7.37 -2.50 -0.03
C LEU A 182 8.57 -1.88 -0.76
N ARG A 183 9.42 -1.11 -0.05
CA ARG A 183 10.67 -0.59 -0.62
C ARG A 183 11.62 -1.71 -1.02
N ALA A 184 11.78 -2.72 -0.17
CA ALA A 184 12.62 -3.88 -0.46
C ALA A 184 12.10 -4.65 -1.68
N HIS A 185 10.78 -4.89 -1.75
CA HIS A 185 10.13 -5.53 -2.89
C HIS A 185 10.32 -4.74 -4.20
N SER A 186 10.13 -3.42 -4.16
CA SER A 186 10.35 -2.56 -5.33
C SER A 186 11.78 -2.59 -5.85
N ARG A 187 12.78 -2.71 -4.95
CA ARG A 187 14.19 -2.89 -5.36
C ARG A 187 14.38 -4.24 -6.03
N CYS A 188 13.89 -5.32 -5.42
CA CYS A 188 13.99 -6.66 -5.99
C CYS A 188 13.36 -6.75 -7.40
N LEU A 189 12.20 -6.11 -7.61
CA LEU A 189 11.59 -6.05 -8.94
C LEU A 189 12.48 -5.35 -9.98
N LYS A 190 13.19 -4.29 -9.60
CA LYS A 190 14.11 -3.57 -10.48
C LYS A 190 15.39 -4.35 -10.78
N ASP A 191 15.77 -5.28 -9.90
CA ASP A 191 16.91 -6.15 -10.11
C ASP A 191 16.59 -7.31 -11.07
N GLU A 192 15.30 -7.64 -11.25
CA GLU A 192 14.86 -8.80 -12.02
C GLU A 192 14.12 -8.44 -13.32
N PHE A 193 13.40 -7.31 -13.37
CA PHE A 193 12.55 -6.94 -14.49
C PHE A 193 12.91 -5.57 -15.08
N SER A 194 12.92 -5.49 -16.42
CA SER A 194 13.08 -4.24 -17.16
C SER A 194 11.78 -3.42 -17.26
N TYR A 195 10.67 -3.98 -16.81
CA TYR A 195 9.35 -3.35 -16.76
C TYR A 195 8.74 -3.59 -15.38
N THR A 196 8.17 -2.58 -14.77
CA THR A 196 7.60 -2.69 -13.42
C THR A 196 6.16 -2.19 -13.32
N ASP A 197 5.63 -1.56 -14.36
CA ASP A 197 4.33 -0.87 -14.31
C ASP A 197 3.16 -1.77 -13.92
N HIS A 198 3.15 -3.01 -14.40
CA HIS A 198 2.06 -3.97 -14.15
C HIS A 198 2.27 -4.87 -12.93
N ILE A 199 3.49 -4.88 -12.36
CA ILE A 199 3.86 -5.77 -11.25
C ILE A 199 4.23 -5.03 -9.96
N ASN A 200 4.30 -3.69 -9.98
CA ASN A 200 4.61 -2.91 -8.81
C ASN A 200 3.42 -2.81 -7.83
N LEU A 201 3.75 -2.63 -6.56
CA LEU A 201 2.77 -2.44 -5.49
C LEU A 201 2.66 -0.95 -5.09
N ASN A 202 2.82 -0.02 -6.03
CA ASN A 202 2.77 1.42 -5.75
C ASN A 202 1.41 1.86 -5.17
N TRP A 203 0.32 1.26 -5.64
CA TRP A 203 -1.01 1.51 -5.10
C TRP A 203 -1.10 1.16 -3.61
N LEU A 204 -0.52 0.01 -3.19
CA LEU A 204 -0.50 -0.40 -1.79
C LEU A 204 0.37 0.54 -0.95
N ARG A 205 1.51 0.98 -1.50
CA ARG A 205 2.34 2.02 -0.88
C ARG A 205 1.55 3.31 -0.68
N ASN A 206 0.78 3.73 -1.67
CA ASN A 206 -0.02 4.96 -1.60
C ASN A 206 -1.15 4.82 -0.56
N ILE A 207 -1.81 3.67 -0.46
CA ILE A 207 -2.78 3.38 0.61
C ILE A 207 -2.09 3.43 1.98
N ALA A 208 -0.93 2.80 2.14
CA ALA A 208 -0.20 2.86 3.40
C ALA A 208 0.18 4.31 3.79
N ILE A 209 0.65 5.11 2.83
CA ILE A 209 0.95 6.53 3.06
C ILE A 209 -0.33 7.31 3.41
N ALA A 210 -1.43 7.11 2.69
CA ALA A 210 -2.70 7.75 3.00
C ALA A 210 -3.19 7.39 4.41
N THR A 211 -3.08 6.13 4.81
CA THR A 211 -3.39 5.67 6.17
C THR A 211 -2.51 6.38 7.22
N ILE A 212 -1.20 6.50 6.98
CA ILE A 212 -0.30 7.26 7.87
C ILE A 212 -0.76 8.70 7.98
N SER A 213 -1.04 9.36 6.85
CA SER A 213 -1.45 10.76 6.83
C SER A 213 -2.74 10.99 7.62
N LEU A 214 -3.72 10.11 7.46
CA LEU A 214 -4.96 10.14 8.24
C LEU A 214 -4.70 10.00 9.74
N TRP A 215 -3.84 9.06 10.14
CA TRP A 215 -3.50 8.87 11.55
C TRP A 215 -2.68 10.01 12.15
N VAL A 216 -1.80 10.63 11.36
CA VAL A 216 -1.06 11.85 11.81
C VAL A 216 -2.04 13.01 11.99
N ILE A 217 -2.97 13.21 11.06
CA ILE A 217 -3.99 14.25 11.15
C ILE A 217 -4.88 13.98 12.37
N PHE A 218 -5.33 12.74 12.57
CA PHE A 218 -6.12 12.35 13.74
C PHE A 218 -5.39 12.64 15.05
N SER A 219 -4.12 12.22 15.17
CA SER A 219 -3.33 12.43 16.37
C SER A 219 -3.09 13.90 16.67
N PHE A 220 -2.85 14.70 15.63
CA PHE A 220 -2.71 16.15 15.76
C PHE A 220 -4.04 16.80 16.19
N SER A 221 -5.14 16.35 15.60
CA SER A 221 -6.47 16.81 15.92
C SER A 221 -6.80 16.55 17.40
N GLU A 222 -6.60 15.34 17.92
CA GLU A 222 -6.80 14.98 19.31
C GLU A 222 -5.99 15.86 20.29
N LEU A 223 -4.78 16.26 19.90
CA LEU A 223 -3.91 17.08 20.76
C LEU A 223 -4.25 18.57 20.74
N PHE A 224 -4.77 19.09 19.61
CA PHE A 224 -4.87 20.53 19.37
C PHE A 224 -6.29 21.03 19.09
N ALA A 225 -7.27 20.13 18.83
CA ALA A 225 -8.61 20.51 18.44
C ALA A 225 -9.30 21.39 19.48
N GLY A 226 -9.16 21.07 20.78
CA GLY A 226 -9.68 21.88 21.86
C GLY A 226 -9.10 23.29 21.91
N TYR A 227 -7.81 23.44 21.60
CA TYR A 227 -7.18 24.77 21.52
C TYR A 227 -7.76 25.65 20.39
N PHE A 228 -8.08 25.02 19.24
CA PHE A 228 -8.61 25.71 18.06
C PHE A 228 -10.14 25.71 17.99
N GLN A 229 -10.83 25.05 18.92
CA GLN A 229 -12.30 24.89 18.93
C GLN A 229 -12.83 24.27 17.62
N ILE A 230 -12.12 23.30 17.06
CA ILE A 230 -12.48 22.62 15.78
C ILE A 230 -12.71 21.12 15.98
N GLU A 231 -13.07 20.69 17.19
CA GLU A 231 -13.18 19.26 17.57
C GLU A 231 -14.11 18.49 16.63
N GLU A 232 -15.36 18.95 16.49
CA GLU A 232 -16.34 18.30 15.61
C GLU A 232 -15.92 18.30 14.15
N LEU A 233 -15.46 19.45 13.64
CA LEU A 233 -15.02 19.57 12.24
C LEU A 233 -13.84 18.65 11.95
N SER A 234 -12.87 18.56 12.85
CA SER A 234 -11.71 17.70 12.64
C SER A 234 -12.07 16.22 12.76
N TYR A 235 -12.91 15.83 13.72
CA TYR A 235 -13.34 14.46 13.92
C TYR A 235 -14.17 13.94 12.73
N TYR A 236 -15.28 14.60 12.41
CA TYR A 236 -16.15 14.16 11.32
C TYR A 236 -15.53 14.39 9.94
N GLY A 237 -14.77 15.47 9.73
CA GLY A 237 -14.04 15.71 8.49
C GLY A 237 -13.01 14.63 8.17
N LEU A 238 -12.30 14.13 9.19
CA LEU A 238 -11.39 13.00 9.03
C LEU A 238 -12.12 11.74 8.53
N HIS A 239 -13.31 11.47 9.06
CA HIS A 239 -14.07 10.27 8.69
C HIS A 239 -14.68 10.36 7.28
N VAL A 240 -14.91 11.57 6.76
CA VAL A 240 -15.19 11.77 5.33
C VAL A 240 -14.01 11.34 4.47
N LEU A 241 -12.77 11.65 4.88
CA LEU A 241 -11.57 11.18 4.16
C LEU A 241 -11.42 9.66 4.22
N ILE A 242 -11.82 9.03 5.33
CA ILE A 242 -11.88 7.56 5.43
C ILE A 242 -12.91 7.00 4.43
N ALA A 243 -14.10 7.60 4.31
CA ALA A 243 -15.08 7.18 3.32
C ALA A 243 -14.51 7.28 1.89
N VAL A 244 -13.86 8.39 1.53
CA VAL A 244 -13.17 8.56 0.24
C VAL A 244 -12.10 7.49 0.03
N MET A 245 -11.36 7.14 1.08
CA MET A 245 -10.35 6.07 1.01
C MET A 245 -11.00 4.71 0.74
N VAL A 246 -12.14 4.38 1.34
CA VAL A 246 -12.88 3.14 1.07
C VAL A 246 -13.33 3.07 -0.38
N TYR A 247 -13.86 4.16 -0.95
CA TYR A 247 -14.20 4.23 -2.38
C TYR A 247 -12.97 4.03 -3.27
N THR A 248 -11.86 4.68 -2.94
CA THR A 248 -10.59 4.54 -3.68
C THR A 248 -10.08 3.10 -3.64
N MET A 249 -10.12 2.47 -2.46
CA MET A 249 -9.74 1.05 -2.31
C MET A 249 -10.64 0.13 -3.12
N SER A 250 -11.94 0.40 -3.15
CA SER A 250 -12.91 -0.36 -3.95
C SER A 250 -12.58 -0.26 -5.44
N TYR A 251 -12.34 0.94 -5.94
CA TYR A 251 -11.95 1.16 -7.33
C TYR A 251 -10.63 0.47 -7.71
N LEU A 252 -9.60 0.62 -6.87
CA LEU A 252 -8.30 0.00 -7.12
C LEU A 252 -8.35 -1.51 -6.93
N GLY A 253 -9.05 -2.03 -5.92
CA GLY A 253 -9.19 -3.45 -5.66
C GLY A 253 -9.89 -4.22 -6.79
N LEU A 254 -10.92 -3.62 -7.39
CA LEU A 254 -11.65 -4.23 -8.52
C LEU A 254 -10.83 -4.26 -9.82
N ARG A 255 -9.85 -3.37 -9.97
CA ARG A 255 -8.97 -3.34 -11.16
C ARG A 255 -7.79 -4.32 -11.12
N GLN A 256 -7.53 -4.97 -9.99
CA GLN A 256 -6.31 -5.78 -9.77
C GLN A 256 -6.36 -7.27 -10.14
N PRO A 257 -7.49 -7.95 -10.33
CA PRO A 257 -7.51 -9.40 -10.60
C PRO A 257 -6.67 -9.82 -11.80
N GLU A 258 -6.44 -8.92 -12.76
CA GLU A 258 -5.73 -9.24 -14.00
C GLU A 258 -4.19 -9.22 -13.85
N ILE A 259 -3.65 -8.42 -12.93
CA ILE A 259 -2.20 -8.22 -12.77
C ILE A 259 -1.49 -9.50 -12.31
N PHE A 260 -2.11 -10.27 -11.42
CA PHE A 260 -1.52 -11.50 -10.90
C PHE A 260 -1.70 -12.71 -11.84
N THR A 261 -2.69 -12.68 -12.72
CA THR A 261 -2.95 -13.78 -13.65
C THR A 261 -2.01 -13.72 -14.86
N GLN A 262 -1.70 -12.52 -15.37
CA GLN A 262 -0.82 -12.36 -16.52
C GLN A 262 0.66 -12.67 -16.22
N ALA A 263 1.16 -12.32 -15.04
CA ALA A 263 2.52 -12.67 -14.62
C ALA A 263 2.74 -14.19 -14.52
N ILE A 264 1.68 -14.96 -14.25
CA ILE A 264 1.71 -16.43 -14.21
C ILE A 264 1.56 -17.01 -15.61
N ALA A 265 0.76 -16.40 -16.49
CA ALA A 265 0.50 -16.88 -17.84
C ALA A 265 1.67 -16.60 -18.80
N ALA A 266 2.44 -15.54 -18.57
CA ALA A 266 3.61 -15.20 -19.37
C ALA A 266 4.80 -16.16 -19.22
N ASN A 267 4.75 -17.10 -18.26
CA ASN A 267 5.84 -18.06 -18.05
C ASN A 267 5.33 -19.48 -17.74
N PRO A 268 4.69 -20.19 -18.72
CA PRO A 268 4.22 -21.56 -18.50
C PRO A 268 5.36 -22.58 -18.30
N GLY A 269 6.62 -22.22 -18.63
CA GLY A 269 7.77 -23.11 -18.61
C GLY A 269 8.63 -23.06 -17.34
N ASN A 270 8.44 -22.12 -16.43
CA ASN A 270 9.35 -21.95 -15.28
C ASN A 270 8.59 -22.04 -13.93
N ARG A 271 8.07 -23.22 -13.63
CA ARG A 271 7.41 -23.52 -12.35
C ARG A 271 8.36 -23.58 -11.15
N GLU A 272 9.68 -23.46 -11.33
CA GLU A 272 10.67 -23.70 -10.29
C GLU A 272 11.43 -22.48 -9.76
N THR A 273 11.23 -21.27 -10.29
CA THR A 273 11.90 -20.07 -9.77
C THR A 273 10.93 -18.99 -9.27
N SER A 274 10.11 -19.32 -8.29
CA SER A 274 9.46 -18.31 -7.47
C SER A 274 10.46 -17.77 -6.43
N PHE A 275 11.16 -16.72 -6.80
CA PHE A 275 12.11 -16.03 -5.93
C PHE A 275 11.36 -15.39 -4.74
N SER A 276 11.61 -15.86 -3.52
CA SER A 276 11.12 -15.23 -2.30
C SER A 276 12.22 -14.36 -1.68
N LEU A 277 11.85 -13.22 -1.06
CA LEU A 277 12.79 -12.35 -0.32
C LEU A 277 13.59 -13.09 0.77
N SER A 278 13.11 -14.26 1.24
CA SER A 278 13.86 -15.12 2.17
C SER A 278 14.89 -15.97 1.46
N ASP A 279 14.69 -16.25 0.17
CA ASP A 279 15.69 -16.97 -0.63
C ASP A 279 16.86 -16.05 -0.98
N ALA A 280 16.59 -14.72 -1.12
CA ALA A 280 17.64 -13.72 -1.26
C ALA A 280 18.56 -13.65 -0.02
N ALA A 281 18.04 -13.77 1.18
CA ALA A 281 18.85 -13.77 2.40
C ALA A 281 19.59 -15.10 2.60
N THR A 282 18.91 -16.23 2.38
CA THR A 282 19.52 -17.58 2.51
C THR A 282 20.42 -17.92 1.31
N GLN A 283 20.12 -17.41 0.13
CA GLN A 283 20.99 -17.48 -1.03
C GLN A 283 22.19 -16.55 -0.89
N LYS A 284 22.06 -15.38 -0.29
CA LYS A 284 23.21 -14.50 -0.04
C LYS A 284 24.29 -15.20 0.78
N GLU A 285 23.93 -15.95 1.83
CA GLU A 285 24.88 -16.76 2.60
C GLU A 285 25.43 -17.98 1.82
N LYS A 286 24.64 -18.59 0.92
CA LYS A 286 25.05 -19.74 0.11
C LYS A 286 25.86 -19.34 -1.11
N TYR A 287 25.65 -18.12 -1.65
CA TYR A 287 26.32 -17.58 -2.83
C TYR A 287 27.50 -16.65 -2.53
N GLU A 288 27.72 -16.21 -1.28
CA GLU A 288 28.98 -15.57 -0.86
C GLU A 288 30.19 -16.50 -1.07
N LYS A 289 29.96 -17.81 -1.21
CA LYS A 289 31.00 -18.82 -1.55
C LYS A 289 31.22 -19.05 -3.05
N SER A 290 30.42 -18.44 -3.93
CA SER A 290 30.48 -18.60 -5.40
C SER A 290 30.37 -17.25 -6.09
N SER A 291 31.21 -16.28 -5.72
CA SER A 291 31.31 -15.02 -6.45
C SER A 291 32.10 -15.24 -7.74
N LEU A 292 31.64 -14.65 -8.85
CA LEU A 292 32.50 -14.54 -10.06
C LEU A 292 33.75 -13.78 -9.70
N ASP A 293 34.87 -14.26 -10.23
CA ASP A 293 36.13 -13.50 -10.19
C ASP A 293 35.91 -12.13 -10.87
N SER A 294 36.63 -11.12 -10.38
CA SER A 294 36.51 -9.74 -10.87
C SER A 294 36.73 -9.63 -12.38
N GLU A 295 37.61 -10.44 -12.94
CA GLU A 295 37.94 -10.48 -14.35
C GLU A 295 36.79 -11.13 -15.16
N GLN A 296 36.27 -12.25 -14.69
CA GLN A 296 35.11 -12.94 -15.30
C GLN A 296 33.88 -12.07 -15.31
N ALA A 297 33.62 -11.31 -14.22
CA ALA A 297 32.52 -10.38 -14.14
C ALA A 297 32.68 -9.21 -15.13
N ALA A 298 33.90 -8.73 -15.35
CA ALA A 298 34.19 -7.70 -16.34
C ALA A 298 33.99 -8.20 -17.77
N LEU A 299 34.46 -9.42 -18.08
CA LEU A 299 34.27 -10.06 -19.36
C LEU A 299 32.77 -10.26 -19.65
N LEU A 300 32.01 -10.79 -18.70
CA LEU A 300 30.58 -10.99 -18.86
C LEU A 300 29.84 -9.65 -19.07
N ALA A 301 30.22 -8.57 -18.38
CA ALA A 301 29.65 -7.24 -18.57
C ALA A 301 29.94 -6.70 -19.98
N ALA A 302 31.14 -6.90 -20.51
CA ALA A 302 31.51 -6.50 -21.87
C ALA A 302 30.71 -7.29 -22.92
N GLN A 303 30.62 -8.61 -22.77
CA GLN A 303 29.82 -9.47 -23.66
C GLN A 303 28.33 -9.08 -23.63
N LEU A 304 27.81 -8.73 -22.45
CA LEU A 304 26.45 -8.27 -22.29
C LEU A 304 26.19 -6.96 -23.05
N GLN A 305 27.10 -5.98 -22.92
CA GLN A 305 26.97 -4.69 -23.64
C GLN A 305 26.98 -4.90 -25.14
N ASP A 306 27.87 -5.76 -25.65
CA ASP A 306 27.96 -6.10 -27.06
C ASP A 306 26.67 -6.77 -27.58
N LYS A 307 26.14 -7.77 -26.85
CA LYS A 307 24.86 -8.42 -27.16
C LYS A 307 23.66 -7.47 -27.11
N MET A 308 23.66 -6.52 -26.19
CA MET A 308 22.59 -5.51 -26.12
C MET A 308 22.63 -4.59 -27.34
N GLN A 309 23.82 -4.20 -27.82
CA GLN A 309 23.96 -3.31 -28.97
C GLN A 309 23.68 -4.04 -30.29
N GLN A 310 24.28 -5.21 -30.50
CA GLN A 310 24.13 -5.96 -31.76
C GLN A 310 22.77 -6.64 -31.89
N GLY A 311 22.26 -7.22 -30.80
CA GLY A 311 21.02 -7.98 -30.77
C GLY A 311 19.76 -7.15 -30.52
N CYS A 312 19.89 -5.88 -30.18
CA CYS A 312 18.79 -4.98 -29.80
C CYS A 312 17.81 -5.61 -28.81
N LEU A 313 18.32 -6.45 -27.88
CA LEU A 313 17.50 -7.23 -26.94
C LEU A 313 16.62 -6.34 -26.04
N TYR A 314 17.00 -5.08 -25.84
CA TYR A 314 16.25 -4.08 -25.08
C TYR A 314 14.89 -3.72 -25.71
N LEU A 315 14.68 -4.03 -27.00
CA LEU A 315 13.40 -3.79 -27.68
C LEU A 315 12.29 -4.75 -27.22
N ASP A 316 12.65 -5.89 -26.62
CA ASP A 316 11.66 -6.77 -25.99
C ASP A 316 11.09 -6.09 -24.72
N SER A 317 9.83 -5.66 -24.80
CA SER A 317 9.16 -4.98 -23.69
C SER A 317 9.02 -5.83 -22.42
N GLN A 318 9.14 -7.17 -22.54
CA GLN A 318 9.04 -8.13 -21.45
C GLN A 318 10.39 -8.74 -21.07
N LEU A 319 11.50 -8.10 -21.44
CA LEU A 319 12.84 -8.57 -21.11
C LEU A 319 13.01 -8.66 -19.58
N SER A 320 13.41 -9.82 -19.10
CA SER A 320 13.73 -10.11 -17.71
C SER A 320 15.15 -10.61 -17.56
N LEU A 321 15.74 -10.47 -16.36
CA LEU A 321 17.08 -10.94 -16.05
C LEU A 321 17.25 -12.45 -16.30
N PRO A 322 16.31 -13.34 -15.90
CA PRO A 322 16.41 -14.75 -16.22
C PRO A 322 16.41 -15.04 -17.74
N ARG A 323 15.59 -14.30 -18.51
CA ARG A 323 15.53 -14.48 -19.97
C ARG A 323 16.83 -14.02 -20.63
N LEU A 324 17.37 -12.89 -20.22
CA LEU A 324 18.65 -12.39 -20.71
C LEU A 324 19.80 -13.33 -20.32
N ALA A 325 19.81 -13.85 -19.10
CA ALA A 325 20.79 -14.82 -18.65
C ALA A 325 20.78 -16.10 -19.47
N SER A 326 19.59 -16.61 -19.82
CA SER A 326 19.43 -17.75 -20.74
C SER A 326 20.01 -17.46 -22.12
N THR A 327 19.77 -16.27 -22.69
CA THR A 327 20.34 -15.85 -23.97
C THR A 327 21.85 -15.69 -23.94
N MET A 328 22.41 -15.39 -22.75
CA MET A 328 23.85 -15.24 -22.51
C MET A 328 24.51 -16.56 -22.06
N GLU A 329 23.76 -17.67 -21.99
CA GLU A 329 24.22 -18.97 -21.50
C GLU A 329 24.88 -18.91 -20.11
N THR A 330 24.32 -18.05 -19.24
CA THR A 330 24.79 -17.81 -17.88
C THR A 330 23.67 -17.90 -16.86
N THR A 331 23.99 -17.77 -15.58
CA THR A 331 22.98 -17.73 -14.53
C THR A 331 22.48 -16.29 -14.27
N PRO A 332 21.21 -16.10 -13.84
CA PRO A 332 20.72 -14.78 -13.45
C PRO A 332 21.57 -14.12 -12.36
N HIS A 333 22.12 -14.92 -11.46
CA HIS A 333 22.98 -14.44 -10.37
C HIS A 333 24.28 -13.81 -10.92
N TYR A 334 25.00 -14.50 -11.78
CA TYR A 334 26.24 -14.00 -12.36
C TYR A 334 25.98 -12.76 -13.23
N LEU A 335 24.89 -12.77 -13.99
CA LEU A 335 24.52 -11.61 -14.79
C LEU A 335 24.17 -10.40 -13.93
N SER A 336 23.41 -10.59 -12.83
CA SER A 336 23.12 -9.53 -11.84
C SER A 336 24.39 -9.00 -11.19
N GLN A 337 25.34 -9.88 -10.84
CA GLN A 337 26.61 -9.49 -10.25
C GLN A 337 27.46 -8.67 -11.23
N ALA A 338 27.48 -9.02 -12.51
CA ALA A 338 28.18 -8.26 -13.55
C ALA A 338 27.54 -6.87 -13.74
N ILE A 339 26.22 -6.79 -13.84
CA ILE A 339 25.49 -5.51 -14.01
C ILE A 339 25.69 -4.62 -12.78
N ASN A 340 25.43 -5.12 -11.58
CA ASN A 340 25.52 -4.32 -10.36
C ASN A 340 26.98 -3.99 -10.00
N GLY A 341 27.89 -4.97 -10.10
CA GLY A 341 29.27 -4.83 -9.66
C GLY A 341 30.17 -4.08 -10.64
N LYS A 342 29.98 -4.25 -11.94
CA LYS A 342 30.84 -3.64 -12.98
C LYS A 342 30.22 -2.44 -13.65
N LEU A 343 28.90 -2.45 -13.87
CA LEU A 343 28.22 -1.32 -14.50
C LEU A 343 27.58 -0.37 -13.49
N GLY A 344 27.53 -0.72 -12.20
CA GLY A 344 26.98 0.14 -11.13
C GLY A 344 25.49 0.40 -11.23
N LYS A 345 24.74 -0.44 -11.96
CA LYS A 345 23.32 -0.24 -12.28
C LYS A 345 22.53 -1.49 -11.86
N ASN A 346 21.22 -1.32 -11.54
CA ASN A 346 20.31 -2.46 -11.49
C ASN A 346 19.85 -2.83 -12.92
N PHE A 347 19.26 -3.99 -13.08
CA PHE A 347 18.81 -4.50 -14.39
C PHE A 347 17.79 -3.57 -15.06
N PHE A 348 16.84 -3.02 -14.31
CA PHE A 348 15.85 -2.07 -14.81
C PHE A 348 16.52 -0.81 -15.41
N ASP A 349 17.44 -0.21 -14.68
CA ASP A 349 18.14 0.99 -15.14
C ASP A 349 19.06 0.68 -16.34
N PHE A 350 19.76 -0.46 -16.31
CA PHE A 350 20.61 -0.90 -17.41
C PHE A 350 19.83 -1.03 -18.74
N VAL A 351 18.72 -1.74 -18.73
CA VAL A 351 17.91 -1.94 -19.97
C VAL A 351 17.24 -0.64 -20.43
N ASN A 352 16.70 0.14 -19.49
CA ASN A 352 15.98 1.36 -19.87
C ASN A 352 16.90 2.45 -20.42
N GLU A 353 18.16 2.48 -20.05
CA GLU A 353 19.14 3.37 -20.69
C GLU A 353 19.25 3.11 -22.20
N TYR A 354 19.39 1.87 -22.63
CA TYR A 354 19.37 1.52 -24.07
C TYR A 354 18.06 1.92 -24.74
N ARG A 355 16.94 1.68 -24.08
CA ARG A 355 15.62 2.06 -24.61
C ARG A 355 15.47 3.58 -24.79
N ILE A 356 16.01 4.36 -23.86
CA ILE A 356 15.98 5.83 -23.96
C ILE A 356 16.88 6.33 -25.08
N GLU A 357 18.08 5.78 -25.24
CA GLU A 357 18.96 6.15 -26.35
C GLU A 357 18.31 5.81 -27.72
N GLU A 358 17.66 4.66 -27.83
CA GLU A 358 16.89 4.31 -29.02
C GLU A 358 15.72 5.27 -29.26
N ALA A 359 15.00 5.65 -28.21
CA ALA A 359 13.90 6.62 -28.31
C ALA A 359 14.40 7.99 -28.77
N LYS A 360 15.53 8.48 -28.23
CA LYS A 360 16.17 9.73 -28.69
C LYS A 360 16.51 9.67 -30.16
N ARG A 361 17.13 8.58 -30.62
CA ARG A 361 17.47 8.36 -32.03
C ARG A 361 16.23 8.44 -32.93
N ARG A 362 15.13 7.74 -32.53
CA ARG A 362 13.86 7.74 -33.26
C ARG A 362 13.18 9.11 -33.28
N ILE A 363 13.20 9.84 -32.16
CA ILE A 363 12.68 11.20 -32.08
C ILE A 363 13.44 12.14 -33.03
N GLY A 364 14.78 12.03 -33.09
CA GLY A 364 15.61 12.81 -34.03
C GLY A 364 15.40 12.50 -35.50
N GLN A 365 15.01 11.26 -35.80
CA GLN A 365 14.75 10.82 -37.21
C GLN A 365 13.30 11.05 -37.65
N ALA A 366 12.38 11.38 -36.74
CA ALA A 366 10.97 11.54 -37.05
C ALA A 366 10.70 12.85 -37.83
N ASP A 367 10.01 12.74 -38.94
CA ASP A 367 9.57 13.88 -39.79
C ASP A 367 8.77 14.93 -38.96
N LYS A 368 8.93 16.22 -39.34
CA LYS A 368 8.40 17.40 -38.60
C LYS A 368 6.86 17.39 -38.43
N GLY A 369 6.10 16.48 -39.07
CA GLY A 369 4.62 16.51 -39.09
C GLY A 369 3.89 15.44 -38.30
N ARG A 370 4.49 14.26 -38.01
CA ARG A 370 3.75 13.09 -37.46
C ARG A 370 4.50 12.35 -36.37
N LEU A 371 4.80 13.01 -35.27
CA LEU A 371 5.38 12.31 -34.13
C LEU A 371 4.29 11.62 -33.30
N ASN A 372 4.15 10.32 -33.45
CA ASN A 372 3.41 9.52 -32.48
C ASN A 372 4.36 9.09 -31.36
N VAL A 373 4.42 9.90 -30.31
CA VAL A 373 5.27 9.63 -29.13
C VAL A 373 4.98 8.25 -28.52
N PHE A 374 3.74 7.78 -28.63
CA PHE A 374 3.36 6.46 -28.11
C PHE A 374 3.91 5.33 -28.98
N ALA A 375 3.91 5.49 -30.31
CA ALA A 375 4.52 4.51 -31.21
C ALA A 375 6.03 4.42 -30.95
N ILE A 376 6.73 5.56 -30.81
CA ILE A 376 8.16 5.57 -30.47
C ILE A 376 8.43 4.86 -29.14
N ALA A 377 7.56 5.04 -28.12
CA ALA A 377 7.70 4.34 -26.85
C ALA A 377 7.67 2.81 -27.02
N LEU A 378 6.66 2.30 -27.76
CA LEU A 378 6.51 0.87 -28.04
C LEU A 378 7.68 0.33 -28.87
N ASP A 379 8.04 1.02 -29.93
CA ASP A 379 9.15 0.67 -30.83
C ASP A 379 10.52 0.72 -30.15
N SER A 380 10.65 1.43 -29.03
CA SER A 380 11.85 1.49 -28.19
C SER A 380 11.82 0.46 -27.05
N GLY A 381 10.82 -0.44 -27.02
CA GLY A 381 10.72 -1.53 -26.06
C GLY A 381 10.01 -1.19 -24.75
N PHE A 382 9.34 -0.05 -24.64
CA PHE A 382 8.52 0.25 -23.46
C PHE A 382 7.15 -0.42 -23.55
N SER A 383 6.67 -0.94 -22.42
CA SER A 383 5.35 -1.59 -22.32
C SER A 383 4.19 -0.62 -22.18
N SER A 384 4.44 0.64 -21.80
CA SER A 384 3.41 1.66 -21.58
C SER A 384 3.93 3.08 -21.83
N LYS A 385 3.01 3.98 -22.18
CA LYS A 385 3.29 5.41 -22.31
C LYS A 385 3.79 6.01 -20.99
N SER A 386 3.22 5.59 -19.88
CA SER A 386 3.57 6.07 -18.55
C SER A 386 5.01 5.71 -18.17
N ALA A 387 5.42 4.44 -18.38
CA ALA A 387 6.79 3.99 -18.16
C ALA A 387 7.77 4.79 -18.99
N PHE A 388 7.48 4.98 -20.26
CA PHE A 388 8.31 5.74 -21.17
C PHE A 388 8.50 7.19 -20.70
N TYR A 389 7.40 7.92 -20.43
CA TYR A 389 7.50 9.33 -20.01
C TYR A 389 8.29 9.47 -18.70
N THR A 390 8.07 8.57 -17.74
CA THR A 390 8.79 8.57 -16.46
C THR A 390 10.28 8.29 -16.65
N ALA A 391 10.62 7.28 -17.45
CA ALA A 391 12.01 6.96 -17.76
C ALA A 391 12.66 8.08 -18.57
N PHE A 392 12.02 8.56 -19.62
CA PHE A 392 12.58 9.61 -20.49
C PHE A 392 12.90 10.88 -19.70
N LYS A 393 11.96 11.37 -18.87
CA LYS A 393 12.18 12.54 -18.01
C LYS A 393 13.30 12.32 -16.99
N ARG A 394 13.39 11.09 -16.44
CA ARG A 394 14.46 10.75 -15.47
C ARG A 394 15.86 10.78 -16.10
N TYR A 395 16.00 10.29 -17.34
CA TYR A 395 17.30 10.15 -18.01
C TYR A 395 17.71 11.43 -18.79
N THR A 396 16.74 12.21 -19.28
CA THR A 396 17.01 13.40 -20.10
C THR A 396 16.73 14.73 -19.38
N GLY A 397 16.07 14.70 -18.22
CA GLY A 397 15.63 15.90 -17.49
C GLY A 397 14.35 16.54 -18.06
N MET A 398 13.88 16.14 -19.24
CA MET A 398 12.75 16.75 -19.97
C MET A 398 11.77 15.70 -20.50
N THR A 399 10.57 16.12 -20.87
CA THR A 399 9.59 15.24 -21.52
C THR A 399 9.98 14.93 -22.99
N PRO A 400 9.49 13.84 -23.58
CA PRO A 400 9.75 13.53 -24.99
C PRO A 400 9.33 14.65 -25.96
N SER A 401 8.27 15.38 -25.62
CA SER A 401 7.77 16.50 -26.44
C SER A 401 8.69 17.73 -26.34
N GLU A 402 9.16 18.06 -25.15
CA GLU A 402 10.14 19.13 -24.90
C GLU A 402 11.47 18.80 -25.59
N TYR A 403 11.92 17.56 -25.48
CA TYR A 403 13.15 17.10 -26.13
C TYR A 403 13.08 17.25 -27.67
N LYS A 404 11.93 16.88 -28.29
CA LYS A 404 11.72 17.09 -29.72
C LYS A 404 11.79 18.58 -30.10
N HIS A 405 11.09 19.42 -29.32
CA HIS A 405 11.06 20.86 -29.58
C HIS A 405 12.48 21.45 -29.58
N ASN A 406 13.31 21.07 -28.58
CA ASN A 406 14.68 21.55 -28.46
C ASN A 406 15.56 21.12 -29.64
N ILE A 407 15.52 19.84 -30.06
CA ILE A 407 16.27 19.38 -31.24
C ILE A 407 15.83 20.11 -32.50
N THR A 408 14.52 20.39 -32.63
CA THR A 408 13.99 21.08 -33.81
C THR A 408 14.41 22.55 -33.81
N ALA A 409 14.48 23.19 -32.65
CA ALA A 409 14.97 24.58 -32.52
C ALA A 409 16.47 24.72 -32.80
N GLU A 410 17.28 23.75 -32.33
CA GLU A 410 18.73 23.71 -32.60
C GLU A 410 19.08 23.40 -34.06
N SER A 411 18.13 22.80 -34.82
CA SER A 411 18.30 22.43 -36.23
C SER A 411 17.81 23.50 -37.20
N GLN A 412 17.35 24.67 -36.74
CA GLN A 412 17.05 25.81 -37.57
C GLN A 412 18.25 26.78 -37.51
N PRO A 413 18.92 27.02 -38.65
CA PRO A 413 20.08 27.93 -38.75
C PRO A 413 19.72 29.38 -38.49
#